data_0d15c62500f6bf41c581bf535c2b0705
#
_entry.id   0d15c62500f6bf41c581bf535c2b0705
#
_cell.length_a   1.000
_cell.length_b   1.000
_cell.length_c   1.000
_cell.angle_alpha   90.00
_cell.angle_beta   90.00
_cell.angle_gamma   90.00
#
_symmetry.space_group_name_H-M   'P 1'
#
loop_
_entity.id
_entity.type
_entity.pdbx_description
1 polymer ?
#
loop_
_entity_poly.entity_id
_entity_poly.type
_entity_poly.pdbx_seq_one_letter_code
_entity_poly.pdbx_strand_id
1 'polypeptide(L)'
;ALKDINYVIANIPDHALAYYNRGIIYENLGQPTQAIQDYSHAINLQPDLLEAYHYRGIVRYGMKDLDGALADYNKAISLGLKSSAVYFNRGVIFHQKGQLSDAIESYSRSIEIDPSNARAYYNRAISKLIVDNYKEALQDLEISKRLGYSKAAEIISQYY
;
A
#
# COMPACT_ATOMS: atom_id res chain seq x y z
N ALA A 1 8.16 -16.23 20.69
CA ALA A 1 7.84 -16.01 19.25
C ALA A 1 9.04 -16.29 18.33
N LEU A 2 10.20 -15.53 18.43
CA LEU A 2 11.35 -15.79 17.54
C LEU A 2 11.97 -17.18 17.75
N LYS A 3 12.13 -17.64 18.99
CA LYS A 3 12.66 -18.99 19.30
C LYS A 3 11.78 -20.08 18.68
N ASP A 4 10.48 -19.93 18.82
CA ASP A 4 9.51 -20.95 18.40
C ASP A 4 9.46 -21.06 16.88
N ILE A 5 9.43 -19.92 16.19
CA ILE A 5 9.42 -19.90 14.72
C ILE A 5 10.74 -20.38 14.12
N ASN A 6 11.88 -20.06 14.75
CA ASN A 6 13.18 -20.57 14.34
C ASN A 6 13.28 -22.09 14.51
N TYR A 7 12.67 -22.65 15.56
CA TYR A 7 12.57 -24.10 15.74
C TYR A 7 11.74 -24.73 14.62
N VAL A 8 10.62 -24.14 14.22
CA VAL A 8 9.81 -24.61 13.10
C VAL A 8 10.62 -24.62 11.80
N ILE A 9 11.30 -23.52 11.48
CA ILE A 9 12.12 -23.40 10.27
C ILE A 9 13.28 -24.39 10.26
N ALA A 10 13.93 -24.63 11.41
CA ALA A 10 15.01 -25.59 11.51
C ALA A 10 14.57 -27.04 11.25
N ASN A 11 13.34 -27.38 11.61
CA ASN A 11 12.80 -28.73 11.42
C ASN A 11 12.02 -28.90 10.09
N ILE A 12 11.50 -27.82 9.54
CA ILE A 12 10.71 -27.79 8.29
C ILE A 12 11.19 -26.61 7.45
N PRO A 13 12.35 -26.71 6.77
CA PRO A 13 12.96 -25.58 6.06
C PRO A 13 12.14 -25.09 4.85
N ASP A 14 11.24 -25.91 4.31
CA ASP A 14 10.39 -25.55 3.16
C ASP A 14 9.00 -25.03 3.56
N HIS A 15 8.83 -24.59 4.82
CA HIS A 15 7.55 -24.10 5.32
C HIS A 15 7.39 -22.60 5.04
N ALA A 16 6.81 -22.23 3.89
CA ALA A 16 6.64 -20.83 3.45
C ALA A 16 6.01 -19.91 4.52
N LEU A 17 4.93 -20.38 5.18
CA LEU A 17 4.25 -19.60 6.20
C LEU A 17 5.10 -19.36 7.46
N ALA A 18 6.08 -20.21 7.75
CA ALA A 18 6.99 -19.98 8.88
C ALA A 18 7.90 -18.77 8.60
N TYR A 19 8.45 -18.66 7.40
CA TYR A 19 9.22 -17.49 6.98
C TYR A 19 8.34 -16.24 6.92
N TYR A 20 7.15 -16.33 6.34
CA TYR A 20 6.20 -15.21 6.34
C TYR A 20 5.92 -14.70 7.77
N ASN A 21 5.60 -15.58 8.70
CA ASN A 21 5.33 -15.22 10.10
C ASN A 21 6.58 -14.66 10.81
N ARG A 22 7.78 -15.16 10.48
CA ARG A 22 9.03 -14.60 11.03
C ARG A 22 9.30 -13.22 10.44
N GLY A 23 8.97 -12.98 9.18
CA GLY A 23 9.01 -11.68 8.55
C GLY A 23 8.16 -10.64 9.30
N ILE A 24 6.92 -11.00 9.68
CA ILE A 24 6.06 -10.15 10.51
C ILE A 24 6.71 -9.86 11.88
N ILE A 25 7.34 -10.85 12.50
CA ILE A 25 8.04 -10.64 13.77
C ILE A 25 9.19 -9.65 13.59
N TYR A 26 10.01 -9.79 12.53
CA TYR A 26 11.09 -8.85 12.24
C TYR A 26 10.60 -7.43 11.94
N GLU A 27 9.48 -7.28 11.22
CA GLU A 27 8.86 -5.99 11.00
C GLU A 27 8.46 -5.32 12.33
N ASN A 28 7.79 -6.05 13.22
CA ASN A 28 7.41 -5.56 14.56
C ASN A 28 8.62 -5.22 15.45
N LEU A 29 9.77 -5.83 15.21
CA LEU A 29 11.03 -5.53 15.90
C LEU A 29 11.81 -4.36 15.26
N GLY A 30 11.28 -3.73 14.20
CA GLY A 30 11.96 -2.67 13.48
C GLY A 30 13.19 -3.16 12.70
N GLN A 31 13.16 -4.40 12.22
CA GLN A 31 14.22 -5.05 11.44
C GLN A 31 13.77 -5.28 9.98
N PRO A 32 13.61 -4.21 9.17
CA PRO A 32 12.98 -4.30 7.86
C PRO A 32 13.79 -5.16 6.86
N THR A 33 15.10 -5.17 6.96
CA THR A 33 15.96 -5.97 6.05
C THR A 33 15.72 -7.47 6.25
N GLN A 34 15.65 -7.93 7.50
CA GLN A 34 15.35 -9.32 7.83
C GLN A 34 13.91 -9.69 7.42
N ALA A 35 12.95 -8.78 7.62
CA ALA A 35 11.58 -8.98 7.18
C ALA A 35 11.50 -9.20 5.65
N ILE A 36 12.17 -8.36 4.85
CA ILE A 36 12.21 -8.50 3.38
C ILE A 36 12.85 -9.84 2.97
N GLN A 37 13.93 -10.26 3.64
CA GLN A 37 14.56 -11.55 3.36
C GLN A 37 13.60 -12.70 3.60
N ASP A 38 12.90 -12.71 4.72
CA ASP A 38 11.97 -13.75 5.07
C ASP A 38 10.72 -13.77 4.18
N TYR A 39 10.12 -12.61 3.88
CA TYR A 39 9.05 -12.55 2.89
C TYR A 39 9.49 -13.03 1.52
N SER A 40 10.72 -12.70 1.11
CA SER A 40 11.26 -13.17 -0.17
C SER A 40 11.48 -14.67 -0.19
N HIS A 41 11.91 -15.26 0.93
CA HIS A 41 12.04 -16.70 1.07
C HIS A 41 10.66 -17.39 1.02
N ALA A 42 9.68 -16.84 1.72
CA ALA A 42 8.30 -17.33 1.67
C ALA A 42 7.73 -17.33 0.24
N ILE A 43 7.97 -16.25 -0.52
CA ILE A 43 7.56 -16.10 -1.92
C ILE A 43 8.27 -17.13 -2.83
N ASN A 44 9.54 -17.40 -2.60
CA ASN A 44 10.26 -18.42 -3.38
C ASN A 44 9.71 -19.83 -3.14
N LEU A 45 9.31 -20.14 -1.91
CA LEU A 45 8.68 -21.41 -1.57
C LEU A 45 7.24 -21.50 -2.04
N GLN A 46 6.50 -20.39 -1.97
CA GLN A 46 5.09 -20.30 -2.36
C GLN A 46 4.83 -19.03 -3.17
N PRO A 47 4.97 -19.06 -4.52
CA PRO A 47 4.86 -17.89 -5.38
C PRO A 47 3.46 -17.25 -5.49
N ASP A 48 2.43 -17.89 -4.95
CA ASP A 48 1.05 -17.41 -4.90
C ASP A 48 0.64 -16.90 -3.51
N LEU A 49 1.56 -16.84 -2.55
CA LEU A 49 1.31 -16.29 -1.21
C LEU A 49 1.19 -14.77 -1.28
N LEU A 50 -0.02 -14.29 -1.59
CA LEU A 50 -0.31 -12.86 -1.80
C LEU A 50 0.01 -11.98 -0.57
N GLU A 51 -0.12 -12.54 0.65
CA GLU A 51 0.18 -11.84 1.89
C GLU A 51 1.68 -11.49 1.98
N ALA A 52 2.56 -12.38 1.55
CA ALA A 52 3.99 -12.11 1.58
C ALA A 52 4.39 -10.97 0.63
N TYR A 53 3.80 -10.89 -0.55
CA TYR A 53 3.99 -9.73 -1.43
C TYR A 53 3.44 -8.45 -0.80
N HIS A 54 2.25 -8.50 -0.24
CA HIS A 54 1.62 -7.35 0.41
C HIS A 54 2.51 -6.76 1.50
N TYR A 55 2.92 -7.58 2.45
CA TYR A 55 3.74 -7.12 3.59
C TYR A 55 5.15 -6.72 3.15
N ARG A 56 5.77 -7.43 2.20
CA ARG A 56 7.05 -7.01 1.65
C ARG A 56 6.94 -5.65 0.96
N GLY A 57 5.86 -5.40 0.23
CA GLY A 57 5.56 -4.11 -0.37
C GLY A 57 5.44 -2.98 0.65
N ILE A 58 4.78 -3.22 1.80
CA ILE A 58 4.69 -2.25 2.89
C ILE A 58 6.08 -1.91 3.44
N VAL A 59 6.91 -2.93 3.72
CA VAL A 59 8.25 -2.72 4.26
C VAL A 59 9.15 -1.98 3.25
N ARG A 60 9.10 -2.35 1.97
CA ARG A 60 9.82 -1.66 0.89
C ARG A 60 9.41 -0.21 0.76
N TYR A 61 8.11 0.08 0.82
CA TYR A 61 7.60 1.45 0.81
C TYR A 61 8.17 2.28 1.97
N GLY A 62 8.18 1.71 3.19
CA GLY A 62 8.80 2.33 4.36
C GLY A 62 10.29 2.60 4.19
N MET A 63 11.01 1.74 3.47
CA MET A 63 12.42 1.89 3.14
C MET A 63 12.69 2.79 1.91
N LYS A 64 11.64 3.39 1.30
CA LYS A 64 11.73 4.21 0.08
C LYS A 64 12.11 3.45 -1.19
N ASP A 65 12.06 2.12 -1.17
CA ASP A 65 12.11 1.30 -2.39
C ASP A 65 10.73 1.32 -3.07
N LEU A 66 10.44 2.44 -3.75
CA LEU A 66 9.12 2.67 -4.35
C LEU A 66 8.84 1.71 -5.51
N ASP A 67 9.86 1.38 -6.30
CA ASP A 67 9.71 0.47 -7.45
C ASP A 67 9.47 -0.96 -6.97
N GLY A 68 10.23 -1.42 -5.98
CA GLY A 68 10.02 -2.72 -5.37
C GLY A 68 8.66 -2.84 -4.68
N ALA A 69 8.22 -1.79 -3.97
CA ALA A 69 6.90 -1.74 -3.35
C ALA A 69 5.78 -1.82 -4.39
N LEU A 70 5.91 -1.07 -5.50
CA LEU A 70 4.93 -1.06 -6.58
C LEU A 70 4.81 -2.43 -7.25
N ALA A 71 5.95 -3.09 -7.52
CA ALA A 71 5.98 -4.44 -8.07
C ALA A 71 5.27 -5.45 -7.15
N ASP A 72 5.53 -5.38 -5.85
CA ASP A 72 4.92 -6.25 -4.85
C ASP A 72 3.40 -6.00 -4.72
N TYR A 73 2.95 -4.74 -4.66
CA TYR A 73 1.52 -4.41 -4.63
C TYR A 73 0.80 -4.89 -5.89
N ASN A 74 1.38 -4.68 -7.08
CA ASN A 74 0.81 -5.16 -8.33
C ASN A 74 0.69 -6.68 -8.35
N LYS A 75 1.70 -7.40 -7.84
CA LYS A 75 1.67 -8.86 -7.75
C LYS A 75 0.60 -9.34 -6.77
N ALA A 76 0.51 -8.75 -5.58
CA ALA A 76 -0.53 -9.09 -4.61
C ALA A 76 -1.95 -8.88 -5.19
N ILE A 77 -2.17 -7.76 -5.90
CA ILE A 77 -3.43 -7.47 -6.59
C ILE A 77 -3.71 -8.52 -7.68
N SER A 78 -2.73 -8.88 -8.49
CA SER A 78 -2.88 -9.90 -9.55
C SER A 78 -3.22 -11.28 -8.99
N LEU A 79 -2.82 -11.57 -7.76
CA LEU A 79 -3.16 -12.79 -7.01
C LEU A 79 -4.53 -12.70 -6.30
N GLY A 80 -5.26 -11.59 -6.47
CA GLY A 80 -6.62 -11.43 -5.97
C GLY A 80 -6.76 -10.59 -4.69
N LEU A 81 -5.69 -9.92 -4.23
CA LEU A 81 -5.81 -9.05 -3.06
C LEU A 81 -6.73 -7.86 -3.34
N LYS A 82 -7.80 -7.76 -2.56
CA LYS A 82 -8.74 -6.63 -2.57
C LYS A 82 -8.56 -5.83 -1.27
N SER A 83 -7.72 -4.82 -1.30
CA SER A 83 -7.42 -3.98 -0.12
C SER A 83 -7.39 -2.50 -0.50
N SER A 84 -8.27 -1.70 0.12
CA SER A 84 -8.29 -0.25 -0.04
C SER A 84 -6.92 0.37 0.29
N ALA A 85 -6.27 -0.11 1.35
CA ALA A 85 -4.96 0.38 1.76
C ALA A 85 -3.87 0.13 0.70
N VAL A 86 -3.88 -1.03 0.04
CA VAL A 86 -2.90 -1.35 -1.01
C VAL A 86 -3.10 -0.44 -2.23
N TYR A 87 -4.33 -0.27 -2.67
CA TYR A 87 -4.62 0.64 -3.78
C TYR A 87 -4.29 2.09 -3.41
N PHE A 88 -4.58 2.52 -2.17
CA PHE A 88 -4.21 3.83 -1.68
C PHE A 88 -2.68 4.04 -1.73
N ASN A 89 -1.90 3.11 -1.16
CA ASN A 89 -0.44 3.19 -1.14
C ASN A 89 0.15 3.16 -2.56
N ARG A 90 -0.40 2.34 -3.46
CA ARG A 90 -0.03 2.32 -4.88
C ARG A 90 -0.28 3.70 -5.52
N GLY A 91 -1.41 4.31 -5.24
CA GLY A 91 -1.74 5.66 -5.69
C GLY A 91 -0.75 6.71 -5.19
N VAL A 92 -0.35 6.62 -3.92
CA VAL A 92 0.68 7.52 -3.34
C VAL A 92 2.02 7.36 -4.06
N ILE A 93 2.44 6.14 -4.37
CA ILE A 93 3.68 5.90 -5.11
C ILE A 93 3.59 6.50 -6.53
N PHE A 94 2.51 6.25 -7.26
CA PHE A 94 2.32 6.79 -8.59
C PHE A 94 2.31 8.33 -8.58
N HIS A 95 1.63 8.95 -7.61
CA HIS A 95 1.63 10.40 -7.44
C HIS A 95 3.06 10.94 -7.21
N GLN A 96 3.84 10.32 -6.32
CA GLN A 96 5.24 10.71 -6.06
C GLN A 96 6.14 10.56 -7.30
N LYS A 97 5.83 9.62 -8.19
CA LYS A 97 6.53 9.42 -9.47
C LYS A 97 6.02 10.34 -10.59
N GLY A 98 5.02 11.19 -10.33
CA GLY A 98 4.40 12.05 -11.34
C GLY A 98 3.48 11.31 -12.33
N GLN A 99 3.18 10.04 -12.08
CA GLN A 99 2.28 9.21 -12.87
C GLN A 99 0.82 9.44 -12.42
N LEU A 100 0.31 10.66 -12.71
CA LEU A 100 -0.93 11.15 -12.12
C LEU A 100 -2.18 10.38 -12.55
N SER A 101 -2.22 9.89 -13.79
CA SER A 101 -3.35 9.06 -14.27
C SER A 101 -3.43 7.75 -13.50
N ASP A 102 -2.30 7.06 -13.31
CA ASP A 102 -2.23 5.81 -12.56
C ASP A 102 -2.55 6.03 -11.07
N ALA A 103 -2.14 7.19 -10.52
CA ALA A 103 -2.48 7.60 -9.17
C ALA A 103 -4.00 7.76 -9.00
N ILE A 104 -4.66 8.51 -9.90
CA ILE A 104 -6.11 8.74 -9.89
C ILE A 104 -6.86 7.41 -10.00
N GLU A 105 -6.44 6.52 -10.88
CA GLU A 105 -7.05 5.18 -10.99
C GLU A 105 -6.89 4.40 -9.68
N SER A 106 -5.68 4.38 -9.10
CA SER A 106 -5.42 3.65 -7.86
C SER A 106 -6.24 4.18 -6.70
N TYR A 107 -6.33 5.51 -6.53
CA TYR A 107 -7.20 6.09 -5.51
C TYR A 107 -8.68 5.79 -5.76
N SER A 108 -9.11 5.74 -7.02
CA SER A 108 -10.49 5.38 -7.37
C SER A 108 -10.80 3.94 -6.94
N ARG A 109 -9.89 2.99 -7.19
CA ARG A 109 -10.04 1.61 -6.71
C ARG A 109 -10.05 1.52 -5.18
N SER A 110 -9.22 2.34 -4.50
CA SER A 110 -9.25 2.44 -3.03
C SER A 110 -10.62 2.88 -2.52
N ILE A 111 -11.20 3.90 -3.15
CA ILE A 111 -12.53 4.46 -2.82
C ILE A 111 -13.65 3.47 -3.13
N GLU A 112 -13.58 2.73 -4.22
CA GLU A 112 -14.57 1.68 -4.55
C GLU A 112 -14.64 0.60 -3.46
N ILE A 113 -13.48 0.24 -2.87
CA ILE A 113 -13.41 -0.76 -1.80
C ILE A 113 -13.82 -0.15 -0.44
N ASP A 114 -13.38 1.06 -0.16
CA ASP A 114 -13.69 1.78 1.07
C ASP A 114 -14.11 3.22 0.77
N PRO A 115 -15.42 3.47 0.58
CA PRO A 115 -15.96 4.81 0.34
C PRO A 115 -15.79 5.78 1.52
N SER A 116 -15.37 5.32 2.68
CA SER A 116 -15.10 6.17 3.86
C SER A 116 -13.65 6.67 3.93
N ASN A 117 -12.78 6.25 3.01
CA ASN A 117 -11.38 6.66 2.99
C ASN A 117 -11.22 8.12 2.56
N ALA A 118 -11.38 9.05 3.51
CA ALA A 118 -11.27 10.49 3.28
C ALA A 118 -9.92 10.90 2.64
N ARG A 119 -8.82 10.20 3.00
CA ARG A 119 -7.50 10.49 2.45
C ARG A 119 -7.38 10.11 0.97
N ALA A 120 -8.08 9.07 0.53
CA ALA A 120 -8.08 8.67 -0.87
C ALA A 120 -8.78 9.72 -1.75
N TYR A 121 -9.91 10.24 -1.31
CA TYR A 121 -10.56 11.37 -1.98
C TYR A 121 -9.64 12.60 -2.04
N TYR A 122 -9.04 12.99 -0.92
CA TYR A 122 -8.13 14.13 -0.89
C TYR A 122 -6.96 13.95 -1.87
N ASN A 123 -6.26 12.83 -1.82
CA ASN A 123 -5.09 12.60 -2.67
C ASN A 123 -5.48 12.48 -4.16
N ARG A 124 -6.66 11.90 -4.46
CA ARG A 124 -7.19 11.90 -5.82
C ARG A 124 -7.48 13.31 -6.31
N ALA A 125 -8.07 14.15 -5.46
CA ALA A 125 -8.31 15.55 -5.77
C ALA A 125 -7.02 16.30 -6.07
N ILE A 126 -5.98 16.13 -5.23
CA ILE A 126 -4.68 16.77 -5.48
C ILE A 126 -4.09 16.34 -6.82
N SER A 127 -4.17 15.03 -7.14
CA SER A 127 -3.71 14.55 -8.46
C SER A 127 -4.53 15.15 -9.61
N LYS A 128 -5.85 15.31 -9.44
CA LYS A 128 -6.75 15.93 -10.43
C LYS A 128 -6.48 17.40 -10.61
N LEU A 129 -6.14 18.14 -9.53
CA LEU A 129 -5.77 19.58 -9.63
C LEU A 129 -4.52 19.76 -10.49
N ILE A 130 -3.54 18.88 -10.38
CA ILE A 130 -2.28 18.95 -11.15
C ILE A 130 -2.53 18.73 -12.66
N VAL A 131 -3.58 17.96 -13.02
CA VAL A 131 -3.96 17.71 -14.42
C VAL A 131 -5.14 18.60 -14.85
N ASP A 132 -5.34 19.74 -14.20
CA ASP A 132 -6.34 20.77 -14.50
C ASP A 132 -7.81 20.29 -14.47
N ASN A 133 -8.09 19.17 -13.82
CA ASN A 133 -9.46 18.66 -13.66
C ASN A 133 -10.13 19.24 -12.39
N TYR A 134 -10.32 20.56 -12.38
CA TYR A 134 -10.76 21.33 -11.21
C TYR A 134 -12.15 20.93 -10.71
N LYS A 135 -13.09 20.69 -11.61
CA LYS A 135 -14.49 20.36 -11.24
C LYS A 135 -14.58 19.07 -10.43
N GLU A 136 -13.94 18.02 -10.90
CA GLU A 136 -13.95 16.73 -10.21
C GLU A 136 -13.07 16.75 -8.96
N ALA A 137 -12.01 17.55 -8.95
CA ALA A 137 -11.18 17.74 -7.78
C ALA A 137 -11.97 18.39 -6.64
N LEU A 138 -12.77 19.42 -6.93
CA LEU A 138 -13.63 20.05 -5.94
C LEU A 138 -14.65 19.07 -5.33
N GLN A 139 -15.27 18.23 -6.16
CA GLN A 139 -16.19 17.19 -5.67
C GLN A 139 -15.49 16.23 -4.68
N ASP A 140 -14.30 15.76 -5.01
CA ASP A 140 -13.53 14.90 -4.15
C ASP A 140 -13.10 15.60 -2.85
N LEU A 141 -12.70 16.87 -2.91
CA LEU A 141 -12.37 17.68 -1.73
C LEU A 141 -13.57 17.85 -0.80
N GLU A 142 -14.75 18.15 -1.34
CA GLU A 142 -15.98 18.30 -0.55
C GLU A 142 -16.37 16.96 0.13
N ILE A 143 -16.20 15.83 -0.55
CA ILE A 143 -16.42 14.51 0.07
C ILE A 143 -15.40 14.27 1.19
N SER A 144 -14.11 14.51 0.92
CA SER A 144 -13.04 14.36 1.90
C SER A 144 -13.26 15.19 3.17
N LYS A 145 -13.69 16.46 2.99
CA LYS A 145 -14.08 17.38 4.07
C LYS A 145 -15.23 16.83 4.90
N ARG A 146 -16.31 16.37 4.24
CA ARG A 146 -17.48 15.76 4.93
C ARG A 146 -17.09 14.50 5.71
N LEU A 147 -16.11 13.73 5.24
CA LEU A 147 -15.54 12.59 5.94
C LEU A 147 -14.55 12.98 7.06
N GLY A 148 -14.38 14.27 7.34
CA GLY A 148 -13.61 14.78 8.47
C GLY A 148 -12.12 15.04 8.19
N TYR A 149 -11.66 15.04 6.94
CA TYR A 149 -10.28 15.34 6.62
C TYR A 149 -10.05 16.87 6.51
N SER A 150 -9.49 17.48 7.55
CA SER A 150 -9.38 18.94 7.69
C SER A 150 -8.61 19.63 6.55
N LYS A 151 -7.54 19.01 6.03
CA LYS A 151 -6.74 19.56 4.93
C LYS A 151 -7.54 19.83 3.65
N ALA A 152 -8.66 19.12 3.46
CA ALA A 152 -9.51 19.36 2.30
C ALA A 152 -10.17 20.74 2.35
N ALA A 153 -10.56 21.21 3.54
CA ALA A 153 -11.13 22.54 3.71
C ALA A 153 -10.13 23.66 3.39
N GLU A 154 -8.84 23.45 3.74
CA GLU A 154 -7.77 24.40 3.43
C GLU A 154 -7.58 24.58 1.92
N ILE A 155 -7.55 23.45 1.18
CA ILE A 155 -7.43 23.50 -0.28
C ILE A 155 -8.65 24.16 -0.93
N ILE A 156 -9.87 23.84 -0.48
CA ILE A 156 -11.09 24.47 -1.01
C ILE A 156 -11.00 25.99 -0.87
N SER A 157 -10.58 26.52 0.29
CA SER A 157 -10.48 27.96 0.51
C SER A 157 -9.38 28.66 -0.31
N GLN A 158 -8.43 27.91 -0.86
CA GLN A 158 -7.35 28.48 -1.70
C GLN A 158 -7.72 28.55 -3.18
N TYR A 159 -8.54 27.63 -3.65
CA TYR A 159 -8.85 27.49 -5.09
C TYR A 159 -10.26 27.90 -5.46
N TYR A 160 -11.17 28.07 -4.47
CA TYR A 160 -12.59 28.32 -4.66
C TYR A 160 -13.13 29.37 -3.66
#